data_80cb709a9bda50461e0a2747b6510ec5
#
_entry.id   80cb709a9bda50461e0a2747b6510ec5
#
_cell.length_a   1.000
_cell.length_b   1.000
_cell.length_c   1.000
_cell.angle_alpha   90.00
_cell.angle_beta   90.00
_cell.angle_gamma   90.00
#
_symmetry.space_group_name_H-M   'P 1'
#
loop_
_entity.id
_entity.type
_entity.pdbx_description
1 polymer ?
#
loop_
_entity_poly.entity_id
_entity_poly.type
_entity_poly.pdbx_seq_one_letter_code
_entity_poly.pdbx_strand_id
1 'polypeptide(L)'
;MTRKTILVLGATGAQGGSVARTLLSRGKFDVRALTRKPDSAAAQSLRALGADVVQGDLDDPASLRAALQGVYGVFGVTNFWEHFEKEAEQGRNLVEAVSEANVGHFIFSTLPPIEKATGGALKSPHFDIKAEHEDYAHRLGIPSTFVHVPFYYENFLYFFPPRPVADGTYQFGFPQGDTPLAAMAAEDVGLVVAPMFEEPEKYIGQVVKLAGDEIPATAYAAAMSRATGADIRYAWVPREVFAALGFPGAEDLADMFEFYRLHIPSRAITPGVQSFETWVTRNADKLRATLGQAA
;
A
#
# COMPACT_ATOMS: atom_id res chain seq x y z
N MET A 1 -15.08 29.28 8.85
CA MET A 1 -13.78 28.71 9.32
C MET A 1 -13.05 28.19 8.09
N THR A 2 -11.78 28.47 7.96
CA THR A 2 -10.94 27.88 6.90
C THR A 2 -10.76 26.38 7.20
N ARG A 3 -10.89 25.55 6.17
CA ARG A 3 -10.65 24.11 6.31
C ARG A 3 -9.16 23.86 6.62
N LYS A 4 -8.89 22.82 7.39
CA LYS A 4 -7.51 22.34 7.62
C LYS A 4 -6.98 21.67 6.35
N THR A 5 -5.69 21.86 6.06
CA THR A 5 -5.03 21.26 4.87
C THR A 5 -4.37 19.93 5.23
N ILE A 6 -4.61 18.92 4.42
CA ILE A 6 -3.90 17.63 4.48
C ILE A 6 -2.95 17.53 3.30
N LEU A 7 -1.66 17.32 3.58
CA LEU A 7 -0.66 16.97 2.58
C LEU A 7 -0.71 15.46 2.31
N VAL A 8 -0.82 15.09 1.04
CA VAL A 8 -0.81 13.69 0.62
C VAL A 8 0.41 13.43 -0.26
N LEU A 9 1.32 12.59 0.25
CA LEU A 9 2.46 12.07 -0.53
C LEU A 9 2.02 10.91 -1.40
N GLY A 10 2.74 10.67 -2.50
CA GLY A 10 2.38 9.62 -3.45
C GLY A 10 0.98 9.83 -4.06
N ALA A 11 0.50 11.07 -4.14
CA ALA A 11 -0.87 11.42 -4.53
C ALA A 11 -1.26 10.97 -5.95
N THR A 12 -0.29 10.74 -6.82
CA THR A 12 -0.50 10.21 -8.18
C THR A 12 -0.39 8.67 -8.26
N GLY A 13 -0.05 8.02 -7.14
CA GLY A 13 0.06 6.55 -7.02
C GLY A 13 -1.21 5.87 -6.47
N ALA A 14 -1.09 4.58 -6.19
CA ALA A 14 -2.22 3.75 -5.76
C ALA A 14 -2.80 4.20 -4.42
N GLN A 15 -2.01 4.18 -3.34
CA GLN A 15 -2.45 4.56 -1.99
C GLN A 15 -2.75 6.05 -1.88
N GLY A 16 -1.75 6.90 -2.14
CA GLY A 16 -1.90 8.35 -2.00
C GLY A 16 -2.98 8.92 -2.90
N GLY A 17 -3.14 8.37 -4.11
CA GLY A 17 -4.22 8.75 -5.02
C GLY A 17 -5.60 8.38 -4.49
N SER A 18 -5.75 7.22 -3.84
CA SER A 18 -6.98 6.83 -3.15
C SER A 18 -7.29 7.81 -2.02
N VAL A 19 -6.30 8.10 -1.16
CA VAL A 19 -6.45 9.04 -0.03
C VAL A 19 -6.84 10.44 -0.51
N ALA A 20 -6.11 10.98 -1.51
CA ALA A 20 -6.37 12.31 -2.04
C ALA A 20 -7.80 12.44 -2.60
N ARG A 21 -8.23 11.50 -3.44
CA ARG A 21 -9.58 11.50 -4.02
C ARG A 21 -10.66 11.37 -2.95
N THR A 22 -10.46 10.51 -1.95
CA THR A 22 -11.44 10.33 -0.88
C THR A 22 -11.55 11.58 -0.01
N LEU A 23 -10.43 12.21 0.37
CA LEU A 23 -10.45 13.47 1.12
C LEU A 23 -11.17 14.59 0.35
N LEU A 24 -10.89 14.72 -0.95
CA LEU A 24 -11.56 15.69 -1.83
C LEU A 24 -13.06 15.45 -1.91
N SER A 25 -13.49 14.20 -2.13
CA SER A 25 -14.91 13.85 -2.22
C SER A 25 -15.68 14.10 -0.92
N ARG A 26 -15.01 13.90 0.23
CA ARG A 26 -15.61 14.16 1.55
C ARG A 26 -15.70 15.66 1.89
N GLY A 27 -14.87 16.49 1.28
CA GLY A 27 -14.93 17.96 1.39
C GLY A 27 -14.68 18.57 2.77
N LYS A 28 -14.19 17.78 3.74
CA LYS A 28 -13.93 18.25 5.12
C LYS A 28 -12.57 18.93 5.27
N PHE A 29 -11.63 18.64 4.37
CA PHE A 29 -10.26 19.16 4.35
C PHE A 29 -9.94 19.76 2.99
N ASP A 30 -9.01 20.69 2.97
CA ASP A 30 -8.30 21.08 1.76
C ASP A 30 -7.17 20.06 1.52
N VAL A 31 -6.94 19.67 0.27
CA VAL A 31 -5.96 18.65 -0.07
C VAL A 31 -4.81 19.26 -0.82
N ARG A 32 -3.60 19.13 -0.29
CA ARG A 32 -2.35 19.40 -1.01
C ARG A 32 -1.76 18.08 -1.47
N ALA A 33 -1.62 17.93 -2.79
CA ALA A 33 -1.14 16.71 -3.43
C ALA A 33 0.31 16.88 -3.86
N LEU A 34 1.25 16.16 -3.20
CA LEU A 34 2.66 16.24 -3.54
C LEU A 34 3.00 15.22 -4.62
N THR A 35 3.70 15.66 -5.66
CA THR A 35 4.18 14.82 -6.76
C THR A 35 5.47 15.36 -7.35
N ARG A 36 6.34 14.48 -7.88
CA ARG A 36 7.53 14.85 -8.66
C ARG A 36 7.16 15.42 -10.03
N LYS A 37 5.99 15.04 -10.57
CA LYS A 37 5.53 15.38 -11.94
C LYS A 37 4.19 16.12 -11.89
N PRO A 38 4.17 17.43 -11.56
CA PRO A 38 2.94 18.21 -11.38
C PRO A 38 2.11 18.38 -12.66
N ASP A 39 2.72 18.16 -13.83
CA ASP A 39 2.05 18.26 -15.13
C ASP A 39 1.56 16.92 -15.70
N SER A 40 1.73 15.83 -14.95
CA SER A 40 1.22 14.51 -15.35
C SER A 40 -0.30 14.49 -15.42
N ALA A 41 -0.88 13.60 -16.25
CA ALA A 41 -2.33 13.44 -16.37
C ALA A 41 -3.00 13.12 -15.02
N ALA A 42 -2.33 12.32 -14.18
CA ALA A 42 -2.82 12.01 -12.84
C ALA A 42 -2.86 13.25 -11.92
N ALA A 43 -1.84 14.11 -11.98
CA ALA A 43 -1.78 15.36 -11.23
C ALA A 43 -2.84 16.37 -11.72
N GLN A 44 -3.03 16.48 -13.04
CA GLN A 44 -4.08 17.31 -13.61
C GLN A 44 -5.49 16.85 -13.21
N SER A 45 -5.72 15.54 -13.16
CA SER A 45 -6.97 14.99 -12.65
C SER A 45 -7.24 15.37 -11.19
N LEU A 46 -6.22 15.38 -10.33
CA LEU A 46 -6.36 15.83 -8.93
C LEU A 46 -6.63 17.34 -8.85
N ARG A 47 -6.00 18.17 -9.69
CA ARG A 47 -6.33 19.62 -9.77
C ARG A 47 -7.78 19.84 -10.18
N ALA A 48 -8.26 19.09 -11.17
CA ALA A 48 -9.65 19.19 -11.62
C ALA A 48 -10.65 18.81 -10.50
N LEU A 49 -10.24 17.97 -9.57
CA LEU A 49 -11.02 17.62 -8.37
C LEU A 49 -10.87 18.65 -7.23
N GLY A 50 -10.01 19.66 -7.37
CA GLY A 50 -9.83 20.73 -6.39
C GLY A 50 -8.60 20.59 -5.49
N ALA A 51 -7.65 19.71 -5.81
CA ALA A 51 -6.40 19.61 -5.05
C ALA A 51 -5.43 20.75 -5.39
N ASP A 52 -4.73 21.27 -4.37
CA ASP A 52 -3.52 22.08 -4.51
C ASP A 52 -2.35 21.14 -4.85
N VAL A 53 -1.99 21.05 -6.14
CA VAL A 53 -0.90 20.17 -6.60
C VAL A 53 0.43 20.91 -6.53
N VAL A 54 1.32 20.41 -5.69
CA VAL A 54 2.66 20.98 -5.48
C VAL A 54 3.76 20.01 -5.94
N GLN A 55 4.86 20.56 -6.42
CA GLN A 55 6.04 19.77 -6.74
C GLN A 55 6.85 19.49 -5.48
N GLY A 56 7.32 18.24 -5.34
CA GLY A 56 8.24 17.87 -4.28
C GLY A 56 8.75 16.44 -4.46
N ASP A 57 9.86 16.15 -3.81
CA ASP A 57 10.55 14.87 -3.87
C ASP A 57 11.02 14.46 -2.46
N LEU A 58 10.93 13.18 -2.12
CA LEU A 58 11.47 12.62 -0.88
C LEU A 58 13.01 12.68 -0.83
N ASP A 59 13.67 12.78 -1.98
CA ASP A 59 15.11 13.00 -2.09
C ASP A 59 15.51 14.49 -1.89
N ASP A 60 14.53 15.41 -1.80
CA ASP A 60 14.76 16.85 -1.60
C ASP A 60 14.04 17.37 -0.34
N PRO A 61 14.72 17.39 0.82
CA PRO A 61 14.15 17.88 2.08
C PRO A 61 13.66 19.34 2.01
N ALA A 62 14.24 20.19 1.16
CA ALA A 62 13.79 21.57 1.02
C ALA A 62 12.39 21.63 0.37
N SER A 63 12.14 20.80 -0.64
CA SER A 63 10.83 20.69 -1.26
C SER A 63 9.76 20.17 -0.30
N LEU A 64 10.12 19.22 0.59
CA LEU A 64 9.22 18.71 1.63
C LEU A 64 8.84 19.82 2.64
N ARG A 65 9.83 20.59 3.14
CA ARG A 65 9.56 21.71 4.05
C ARG A 65 8.65 22.75 3.41
N ALA A 66 8.86 23.07 2.13
CA ALA A 66 7.99 23.99 1.40
C ALA A 66 6.56 23.45 1.29
N ALA A 67 6.40 22.18 0.95
CA ALA A 67 5.09 21.54 0.82
C ALA A 67 4.33 21.46 2.16
N LEU A 68 5.03 21.38 3.28
CA LEU A 68 4.47 21.27 4.64
C LEU A 68 4.02 22.61 5.23
N GLN A 69 4.30 23.74 4.58
CA GLN A 69 3.91 25.05 5.11
C GLN A 69 2.38 25.16 5.29
N GLY A 70 1.93 25.42 6.55
CA GLY A 70 0.53 25.58 6.90
C GLY A 70 -0.31 24.29 6.84
N VAL A 71 0.31 23.14 6.77
CA VAL A 71 -0.36 21.82 6.74
C VAL A 71 -0.74 21.39 8.17
N TYR A 72 -1.95 20.90 8.32
CA TYR A 72 -2.44 20.32 9.59
C TYR A 72 -2.09 18.85 9.73
N GLY A 73 -2.26 18.07 8.64
CA GLY A 73 -2.03 16.64 8.69
C GLY A 73 -1.33 16.13 7.43
N VAL A 74 -0.69 14.99 7.53
CA VAL A 74 0.10 14.40 6.45
C VAL A 74 -0.28 12.92 6.28
N PHE A 75 -0.56 12.50 5.04
CA PHE A 75 -0.49 11.10 4.66
C PHE A 75 0.84 10.82 3.99
N GLY A 76 1.65 9.99 4.61
CA GLY A 76 2.96 9.55 4.13
C GLY A 76 2.92 8.15 3.53
N VAL A 77 3.66 7.95 2.45
CA VAL A 77 3.95 6.64 1.86
C VAL A 77 5.26 6.71 1.09
N THR A 78 6.10 5.70 1.24
CA THR A 78 7.34 5.50 0.49
C THR A 78 7.16 4.33 -0.49
N ASN A 79 8.01 4.24 -1.53
CA ASN A 79 7.91 3.19 -2.54
C ASN A 79 9.24 2.45 -2.69
N PHE A 80 9.40 1.35 -1.96
CA PHE A 80 10.58 0.50 -1.99
C PHE A 80 10.92 0.00 -3.41
N TRP A 81 9.92 -0.45 -4.14
CA TRP A 81 10.08 -1.08 -5.46
C TRP A 81 10.54 -0.11 -6.56
N GLU A 82 10.40 1.17 -6.34
CA GLU A 82 10.92 2.20 -7.25
C GLU A 82 12.34 2.63 -6.88
N HIS A 83 12.70 2.59 -5.59
CA HIS A 83 13.90 3.24 -5.09
C HIS A 83 14.81 2.34 -4.23
N PHE A 84 14.42 1.10 -3.94
CA PHE A 84 15.20 0.12 -3.15
C PHE A 84 16.07 0.76 -2.05
N GLU A 85 17.35 1.00 -2.35
CA GLU A 85 18.35 1.51 -1.40
C GLU A 85 18.05 2.92 -0.85
N LYS A 86 17.24 3.71 -1.54
CA LYS A 86 16.91 5.08 -1.13
C LYS A 86 15.74 5.18 -0.15
N GLU A 87 14.91 4.15 -0.05
CA GLU A 87 13.68 4.24 0.77
C GLU A 87 13.98 4.57 2.23
N ALA A 88 15.08 4.05 2.78
CA ALA A 88 15.51 4.34 4.15
C ALA A 88 15.79 5.83 4.36
N GLU A 89 16.47 6.49 3.42
CA GLU A 89 16.74 7.92 3.46
C GLU A 89 15.48 8.74 3.20
N GLN A 90 14.70 8.37 2.19
CA GLN A 90 13.43 9.03 1.85
C GLN A 90 12.43 9.06 3.01
N GLY A 91 12.27 7.93 3.70
CA GLY A 91 11.40 7.88 4.87
C GLY A 91 11.92 8.70 6.04
N ARG A 92 13.25 8.72 6.25
CA ARG A 92 13.87 9.59 7.26
C ARG A 92 13.64 11.07 6.95
N ASN A 93 13.89 11.50 5.70
CA ASN A 93 13.65 12.87 5.26
C ASN A 93 12.19 13.29 5.49
N LEU A 94 11.24 12.40 5.21
CA LEU A 94 9.84 12.66 5.46
C LEU A 94 9.54 12.84 6.95
N VAL A 95 9.99 11.91 7.79
CA VAL A 95 9.74 11.94 9.24
C VAL A 95 10.34 13.19 9.86
N GLU A 96 11.56 13.58 9.49
CA GLU A 96 12.22 14.80 9.95
C GLU A 96 11.44 16.07 9.53
N ALA A 97 11.07 16.17 8.26
CA ALA A 97 10.31 17.32 7.76
C ALA A 97 8.94 17.45 8.43
N VAL A 98 8.24 16.33 8.69
CA VAL A 98 6.95 16.29 9.41
C VAL A 98 7.14 16.72 10.87
N SER A 99 8.22 16.29 11.53
CA SER A 99 8.55 16.69 12.89
C SER A 99 8.81 18.20 12.99
N GLU A 100 9.62 18.75 12.07
CA GLU A 100 9.93 20.18 12.00
C GLU A 100 8.66 21.03 11.75
N ALA A 101 7.71 20.52 10.97
CA ALA A 101 6.46 21.22 10.67
C ALA A 101 5.43 21.22 11.80
N ASN A 102 5.64 20.44 12.87
CA ASN A 102 4.71 20.35 14.02
C ASN A 102 3.27 20.05 13.59
N VAL A 103 3.06 19.08 12.71
CA VAL A 103 1.72 18.73 12.22
C VAL A 103 0.84 18.14 13.32
N GLY A 104 -0.46 18.35 13.23
CA GLY A 104 -1.42 17.82 14.21
C GLY A 104 -1.72 16.33 14.07
N HIS A 105 -1.49 15.72 12.91
CA HIS A 105 -1.67 14.27 12.70
C HIS A 105 -0.87 13.78 11.50
N PHE A 106 0.03 12.82 11.74
CA PHE A 106 0.77 12.12 10.71
C PHE A 106 0.24 10.69 10.54
N ILE A 107 -0.37 10.38 9.40
CA ILE A 107 -0.76 9.01 9.06
C ILE A 107 0.28 8.46 8.09
N PHE A 108 0.97 7.41 8.50
CA PHE A 108 2.06 6.84 7.70
C PHE A 108 1.75 5.40 7.31
N SER A 109 1.80 5.12 6.00
CA SER A 109 1.69 3.75 5.48
C SER A 109 3.01 3.04 5.69
N THR A 110 3.02 2.10 6.61
CA THR A 110 4.19 1.35 7.07
C THR A 110 3.90 -0.15 7.09
N LEU A 111 4.82 -0.95 7.64
CA LEU A 111 4.71 -2.41 7.71
C LEU A 111 5.36 -2.92 9.00
N PRO A 112 5.01 -4.14 9.47
CA PRO A 112 5.59 -4.70 10.69
C PRO A 112 7.07 -5.10 10.51
N PRO A 113 7.89 -5.11 11.60
CA PRO A 113 9.31 -5.47 11.55
C PRO A 113 9.48 -6.99 11.43
N ILE A 114 9.84 -7.51 10.28
CA ILE A 114 10.02 -8.95 10.03
C ILE A 114 11.28 -9.47 10.72
N GLU A 115 12.43 -8.83 10.52
CA GLU A 115 13.69 -9.28 11.10
C GLU A 115 13.60 -9.34 12.62
N LYS A 116 13.09 -8.29 13.26
CA LYS A 116 12.91 -8.23 14.71
C LYS A 116 11.89 -9.25 15.22
N ALA A 117 10.77 -9.43 14.54
CA ALA A 117 9.71 -10.34 14.94
C ALA A 117 10.12 -11.82 14.84
N THR A 118 11.06 -12.14 13.95
CA THR A 118 11.55 -13.52 13.72
C THR A 118 12.89 -13.80 14.37
N GLY A 119 13.43 -12.85 15.16
CA GLY A 119 14.76 -13.00 15.77
C GLY A 119 15.89 -13.12 14.74
N GLY A 120 15.74 -12.52 13.56
CA GLY A 120 16.71 -12.55 12.46
C GLY A 120 16.59 -13.75 11.52
N ALA A 121 15.57 -14.61 11.71
CA ALA A 121 15.37 -15.79 10.84
C ALA A 121 14.89 -15.44 9.42
N LEU A 122 14.11 -14.36 9.29
CA LEU A 122 13.64 -13.82 8.02
C LEU A 122 14.02 -12.35 7.92
N LYS A 123 14.24 -11.86 6.67
CA LYS A 123 14.61 -10.47 6.39
C LYS A 123 13.86 -9.96 5.16
N SER A 124 13.07 -8.94 5.37
CA SER A 124 12.35 -8.30 4.26
C SER A 124 12.59 -6.79 4.31
N PRO A 125 13.61 -6.28 3.60
CA PRO A 125 13.98 -4.86 3.63
C PRO A 125 12.81 -3.91 3.41
N HIS A 126 11.86 -4.22 2.51
CA HIS A 126 10.71 -3.34 2.29
C HIS A 126 9.72 -3.29 3.48
N PHE A 127 9.78 -4.26 4.40
CA PHE A 127 9.06 -4.23 5.68
C PHE A 127 9.89 -3.55 6.76
N ASP A 128 11.13 -4.00 6.93
CA ASP A 128 11.97 -3.62 8.06
C ASP A 128 12.32 -2.13 8.02
N ILE A 129 12.62 -1.57 6.83
CA ILE A 129 12.83 -0.13 6.62
C ILE A 129 11.60 0.69 7.03
N LYS A 130 10.40 0.25 6.67
CA LYS A 130 9.16 0.95 7.04
C LYS A 130 8.88 0.89 8.54
N ALA A 131 9.21 -0.23 9.20
CA ALA A 131 9.11 -0.37 10.64
C ALA A 131 10.12 0.55 11.38
N GLU A 132 11.34 0.71 10.84
CA GLU A 132 12.31 1.67 11.38
C GLU A 132 11.78 3.12 11.34
N HIS A 133 11.02 3.48 10.30
CA HIS A 133 10.39 4.79 10.21
C HIS A 133 9.30 4.99 11.26
N GLU A 134 8.53 3.94 11.64
CA GLU A 134 7.59 4.00 12.77
C GLU A 134 8.33 4.32 14.08
N ASP A 135 9.36 3.52 14.35
CA ASP A 135 10.18 3.71 15.55
C ASP A 135 10.82 5.11 15.59
N TYR A 136 11.20 5.65 14.42
CA TYR A 136 11.77 7.00 14.32
C TYR A 136 10.73 8.09 14.59
N ALA A 137 9.55 7.99 13.99
CA ALA A 137 8.46 8.92 14.24
C ALA A 137 8.02 8.93 15.72
N HIS A 138 7.98 7.75 16.34
CA HIS A 138 7.72 7.62 17.79
C HIS A 138 8.78 8.32 18.65
N ARG A 139 10.07 8.11 18.35
CA ARG A 139 11.17 8.77 19.09
C ARG A 139 11.12 10.30 19.02
N LEU A 140 10.64 10.84 17.90
CA LEU A 140 10.46 12.29 17.72
C LEU A 140 9.16 12.83 18.32
N GLY A 141 8.31 11.96 18.90
CA GLY A 141 7.06 12.35 19.52
C GLY A 141 6.00 12.89 18.55
N ILE A 142 6.07 12.52 17.28
CA ILE A 142 5.11 12.98 16.27
C ILE A 142 3.73 12.35 16.55
N PRO A 143 2.63 13.12 16.59
CA PRO A 143 1.28 12.56 16.76
C PRO A 143 0.90 11.72 15.54
N SER A 144 1.23 10.41 15.57
CA SER A 144 1.18 9.52 14.41
C SER A 144 0.13 8.42 14.56
N THR A 145 -0.39 8.00 13.41
CA THR A 145 -1.10 6.74 13.20
C THR A 145 -0.37 5.97 12.12
N PHE A 146 -0.08 4.68 12.35
CA PHE A 146 0.52 3.84 11.33
C PHE A 146 -0.51 2.92 10.71
N VAL A 147 -0.50 2.77 9.38
CA VAL A 147 -1.42 1.88 8.69
C VAL A 147 -0.63 0.78 7.99
N HIS A 148 -0.88 -0.47 8.38
CA HIS A 148 -0.30 -1.64 7.75
C HIS A 148 -1.23 -2.13 6.65
N VAL A 149 -0.98 -1.68 5.43
CA VAL A 149 -1.73 -2.10 4.25
C VAL A 149 -1.26 -3.50 3.84
N PRO A 150 -2.18 -4.47 3.63
CA PRO A 150 -1.81 -5.84 3.28
C PRO A 150 -1.44 -5.95 1.79
N PHE A 151 -1.34 -7.20 1.31
CA PHE A 151 -1.19 -7.49 -0.12
C PHE A 151 -2.31 -6.82 -0.94
N TYR A 152 -1.98 -6.32 -2.14
CA TYR A 152 -2.98 -5.67 -3.00
C TYR A 152 -3.66 -6.66 -3.93
N TYR A 153 -4.97 -6.51 -4.14
CA TYR A 153 -5.69 -7.23 -5.19
C TYR A 153 -5.10 -6.97 -6.58
N GLU A 154 -4.64 -5.74 -6.81
CA GLU A 154 -3.99 -5.31 -8.06
C GLU A 154 -2.72 -6.11 -8.38
N ASN A 155 -2.11 -6.76 -7.39
CA ASN A 155 -0.94 -7.62 -7.63
C ASN A 155 -1.27 -8.81 -8.54
N PHE A 156 -2.52 -9.29 -8.55
CA PHE A 156 -2.95 -10.32 -9.50
C PHE A 156 -3.07 -9.82 -10.95
N LEU A 157 -2.99 -8.52 -11.18
CA LEU A 157 -2.93 -7.94 -12.53
C LEU A 157 -1.48 -7.64 -12.97
N TYR A 158 -0.60 -7.26 -12.03
CA TYR A 158 0.69 -6.67 -12.37
C TYR A 158 1.91 -7.49 -11.94
N PHE A 159 1.92 -8.02 -10.71
CA PHE A 159 3.08 -8.72 -10.15
C PHE A 159 2.96 -10.24 -10.20
N PHE A 160 1.77 -10.76 -9.97
CA PHE A 160 1.47 -12.19 -9.97
C PHE A 160 0.30 -12.54 -10.90
N PRO A 161 0.28 -12.02 -12.15
CA PRO A 161 -0.79 -12.36 -13.08
C PRO A 161 -0.75 -13.86 -13.39
N PRO A 162 -1.90 -14.54 -13.45
CA PRO A 162 -1.93 -15.93 -13.88
C PRO A 162 -1.34 -16.10 -15.27
N ARG A 163 -0.51 -17.11 -15.46
CA ARG A 163 0.18 -17.42 -16.73
C ARG A 163 -0.33 -18.73 -17.32
N PRO A 164 -0.40 -18.87 -18.65
CA PRO A 164 -0.84 -20.10 -19.29
C PRO A 164 0.15 -21.23 -19.01
N VAL A 165 -0.37 -22.44 -18.80
CA VAL A 165 0.39 -23.69 -18.66
C VAL A 165 -0.02 -24.72 -19.71
N ALA A 166 0.75 -25.81 -19.84
CA ALA A 166 0.65 -26.74 -20.95
C ALA A 166 -0.71 -27.46 -21.11
N ASP A 167 -1.53 -27.54 -20.06
CA ASP A 167 -2.84 -28.19 -20.06
C ASP A 167 -4.00 -27.24 -20.45
N GLY A 168 -3.68 -26.02 -20.88
CA GLY A 168 -4.67 -25.00 -21.24
C GLY A 168 -5.28 -24.27 -20.04
N THR A 169 -4.78 -24.50 -18.85
CA THR A 169 -5.13 -23.75 -17.64
C THR A 169 -4.19 -22.56 -17.42
N TYR A 170 -4.46 -21.75 -16.40
CA TYR A 170 -3.61 -20.64 -15.99
C TYR A 170 -3.16 -20.83 -14.54
N GLN A 171 -1.94 -20.46 -14.24
CA GLN A 171 -1.40 -20.57 -12.88
C GLN A 171 -0.71 -19.29 -12.44
N PHE A 172 -0.83 -18.99 -11.14
CA PHE A 172 0.04 -18.07 -10.43
C PHE A 172 0.60 -18.76 -9.18
N GLY A 173 1.75 -18.28 -8.68
CA GLY A 173 2.38 -18.94 -7.55
C GLY A 173 3.28 -18.04 -6.72
N PHE A 174 3.26 -18.28 -5.40
CA PHE A 174 4.12 -17.65 -4.42
C PHE A 174 4.12 -18.49 -3.11
N PRO A 175 5.02 -18.21 -2.13
CA PRO A 175 5.23 -19.09 -0.97
C PRO A 175 4.19 -18.93 0.16
N GLN A 176 2.89 -18.85 -0.16
CA GLN A 176 1.84 -18.69 0.88
C GLN A 176 1.30 -20.02 1.41
N GLY A 177 1.40 -21.11 0.62
CA GLY A 177 0.78 -22.39 0.98
C GLY A 177 -0.74 -22.27 1.13
N ASP A 178 -1.29 -22.99 2.11
CA ASP A 178 -2.73 -22.98 2.43
C ASP A 178 -3.12 -21.93 3.47
N THR A 179 -2.15 -21.17 4.00
CA THR A 179 -2.43 -20.13 4.99
C THR A 179 -3.18 -18.97 4.33
N PRO A 180 -4.28 -18.47 4.93
CA PRO A 180 -4.98 -17.32 4.42
C PRO A 180 -4.05 -16.11 4.24
N LEU A 181 -4.20 -15.41 3.11
CA LEU A 181 -3.50 -14.18 2.78
C LEU A 181 -4.45 -13.00 2.95
N ALA A 182 -4.10 -12.09 3.85
CA ALA A 182 -4.82 -10.83 3.95
C ALA A 182 -4.50 -9.95 2.74
N ALA A 183 -5.54 -9.44 2.07
CA ALA A 183 -5.38 -8.54 0.93
C ALA A 183 -6.51 -7.50 0.86
N MET A 184 -6.30 -6.42 0.10
CA MET A 184 -7.31 -5.40 -0.15
C MET A 184 -7.09 -4.69 -1.48
N ALA A 185 -8.11 -3.98 -1.97
CA ALA A 185 -7.96 -3.07 -3.09
C ALA A 185 -7.19 -1.82 -2.65
N ALA A 186 -6.19 -1.41 -3.41
CA ALA A 186 -5.43 -0.18 -3.12
C ALA A 186 -6.33 1.08 -3.20
N GLU A 187 -7.38 1.04 -4.03
CA GLU A 187 -8.36 2.13 -4.13
C GLU A 187 -9.19 2.35 -2.86
N ASP A 188 -9.26 1.37 -1.95
CA ASP A 188 -10.02 1.46 -0.70
C ASP A 188 -9.22 2.05 0.47
N VAL A 189 -7.90 2.23 0.33
CA VAL A 189 -7.05 2.80 1.40
C VAL A 189 -7.58 4.16 1.86
N GLY A 190 -8.03 5.00 0.93
CA GLY A 190 -8.60 6.31 1.24
C GLY A 190 -9.87 6.24 2.07
N LEU A 191 -10.72 5.22 1.89
CA LEU A 191 -11.96 5.05 2.66
C LEU A 191 -11.66 4.85 4.15
N VAL A 192 -10.52 4.24 4.45
CA VAL A 192 -10.09 3.99 5.84
C VAL A 192 -9.30 5.16 6.41
N VAL A 193 -8.38 5.74 5.62
CA VAL A 193 -7.48 6.81 6.07
C VAL A 193 -8.21 8.14 6.27
N ALA A 194 -9.15 8.51 5.39
CA ALA A 194 -9.81 9.80 5.49
C ALA A 194 -10.58 10.00 6.82
N PRO A 195 -11.35 9.01 7.34
CA PRO A 195 -11.96 9.11 8.68
C PRO A 195 -10.96 9.29 9.82
N MET A 196 -9.73 8.77 9.70
CA MET A 196 -8.71 8.91 10.73
C MET A 196 -8.29 10.38 10.92
N PHE A 197 -8.25 11.18 9.85
CA PHE A 197 -8.03 12.63 9.96
C PHE A 197 -9.22 13.37 10.59
N GLU A 198 -10.41 12.82 10.49
CA GLU A 198 -11.62 13.41 11.07
C GLU A 198 -11.74 13.18 12.58
N GLU A 199 -11.17 12.07 13.07
CA GLU A 199 -11.27 11.62 14.46
C GLU A 199 -9.86 11.29 15.02
N PRO A 200 -8.92 12.27 15.02
CA PRO A 200 -7.51 12.03 15.36
C PRO A 200 -7.33 11.44 16.76
N GLU A 201 -8.19 11.81 17.70
CA GLU A 201 -8.15 11.34 19.10
C GLU A 201 -8.37 9.82 19.24
N LYS A 202 -8.99 9.18 18.24
CA LYS A 202 -9.19 7.72 18.23
C LYS A 202 -8.01 6.97 17.65
N TYR A 203 -7.21 7.64 16.80
CA TYR A 203 -6.23 6.94 15.96
C TYR A 203 -4.78 7.31 16.28
N ILE A 204 -4.51 8.52 16.79
CA ILE A 204 -3.14 8.89 17.20
C ILE A 204 -2.61 7.89 18.24
N GLY A 205 -1.39 7.40 17.99
CA GLY A 205 -0.74 6.36 18.78
C GLY A 205 -1.12 4.93 18.41
N GLN A 206 -1.96 4.73 17.38
CA GLN A 206 -2.41 3.40 16.96
C GLN A 206 -1.66 2.89 15.72
N VAL A 207 -1.50 1.56 15.68
CA VAL A 207 -1.15 0.82 14.46
C VAL A 207 -2.43 0.12 13.96
N VAL A 208 -2.91 0.53 12.79
CA VAL A 208 -4.15 0.01 12.20
C VAL A 208 -3.81 -0.97 11.09
N LYS A 209 -4.14 -2.25 11.28
CA LYS A 209 -3.91 -3.32 10.31
C LYS A 209 -5.14 -3.46 9.43
N LEU A 210 -4.98 -3.30 8.11
CA LEU A 210 -6.08 -3.34 7.14
C LEU A 210 -6.23 -4.73 6.51
N ALA A 211 -7.46 -5.09 6.12
CA ALA A 211 -7.76 -6.24 5.28
C ALA A 211 -9.13 -6.04 4.60
N GLY A 212 -9.20 -6.29 3.30
CA GLY A 212 -10.48 -6.41 2.57
C GLY A 212 -11.00 -7.84 2.62
N ASP A 213 -10.12 -8.80 2.40
CA ASP A 213 -10.34 -10.23 2.62
C ASP A 213 -9.11 -10.87 3.27
N GLU A 214 -9.30 -12.02 3.90
CA GLU A 214 -8.24 -12.90 4.38
C GLU A 214 -8.62 -14.33 4.06
N ILE A 215 -8.26 -14.80 2.85
CA ILE A 215 -8.65 -16.08 2.30
C ILE A 215 -7.43 -16.83 1.73
N PRO A 216 -7.50 -18.18 1.60
CA PRO A 216 -6.42 -18.94 0.97
C PRO A 216 -6.19 -18.52 -0.49
N ALA A 217 -4.95 -18.68 -0.98
CA ALA A 217 -4.60 -18.36 -2.36
C ALA A 217 -5.43 -19.15 -3.40
N THR A 218 -5.87 -20.36 -3.06
CA THR A 218 -6.81 -21.16 -3.84
C THR A 218 -8.20 -20.53 -3.97
N ALA A 219 -8.67 -19.80 -2.95
CA ALA A 219 -9.94 -19.07 -3.01
C ALA A 219 -9.83 -17.83 -3.91
N TYR A 220 -8.69 -17.11 -3.90
CA TYR A 220 -8.40 -16.06 -4.88
C TYR A 220 -8.42 -16.61 -6.31
N ALA A 221 -7.79 -17.78 -6.56
CA ALA A 221 -7.81 -18.45 -7.86
C ALA A 221 -9.24 -18.79 -8.31
N ALA A 222 -10.06 -19.36 -7.42
CA ALA A 222 -11.44 -19.70 -7.70
C ALA A 222 -12.30 -18.48 -8.04
N ALA A 223 -12.12 -17.35 -7.32
CA ALA A 223 -12.82 -16.11 -7.63
C ALA A 223 -12.42 -15.54 -8.99
N MET A 224 -11.12 -15.55 -9.32
CA MET A 224 -10.62 -15.16 -10.65
C MET A 224 -11.20 -16.05 -11.75
N SER A 225 -11.28 -17.37 -11.52
CA SER A 225 -11.87 -18.31 -12.48
C SER A 225 -13.33 -17.99 -12.75
N ARG A 226 -14.12 -17.74 -11.71
CA ARG A 226 -15.54 -17.34 -11.86
C ARG A 226 -15.70 -16.05 -12.65
N ALA A 227 -14.86 -15.04 -12.36
CA ALA A 227 -14.95 -13.74 -13.01
C ALA A 227 -14.53 -13.76 -14.50
N THR A 228 -13.59 -14.63 -14.87
CA THR A 228 -13.03 -14.66 -16.23
C THR A 228 -13.59 -15.77 -17.11
N GLY A 229 -14.07 -16.86 -16.51
CA GLY A 229 -14.43 -18.09 -17.20
C GLY A 229 -13.21 -19.00 -17.52
N ALA A 230 -11.99 -18.60 -17.15
CA ALA A 230 -10.78 -19.39 -17.32
C ALA A 230 -10.56 -20.33 -16.13
N ASP A 231 -9.90 -21.46 -16.33
CA ASP A 231 -9.43 -22.33 -15.24
C ASP A 231 -8.11 -21.76 -14.68
N ILE A 232 -8.23 -21.01 -13.58
CA ILE A 232 -7.09 -20.37 -12.92
C ILE A 232 -6.81 -21.12 -11.61
N ARG A 233 -5.55 -21.50 -11.41
CA ARG A 233 -5.12 -22.29 -10.25
C ARG A 233 -3.97 -21.61 -9.52
N TYR A 234 -3.94 -21.76 -8.20
CA TYR A 234 -2.79 -21.43 -7.39
C TYR A 234 -1.81 -22.61 -7.38
N ALA A 235 -0.54 -22.34 -7.62
CA ALA A 235 0.55 -23.28 -7.48
C ALA A 235 1.46 -22.84 -6.33
N TRP A 236 1.51 -23.65 -5.27
CA TRP A 236 2.43 -23.34 -4.18
C TRP A 236 3.89 -23.44 -4.66
N VAL A 237 4.66 -22.41 -4.37
CA VAL A 237 6.10 -22.35 -4.65
C VAL A 237 6.83 -22.35 -3.30
N PRO A 238 7.72 -23.30 -3.01
CA PRO A 238 8.54 -23.25 -1.80
C PRO A 238 9.35 -21.96 -1.72
N ARG A 239 9.57 -21.47 -0.49
CA ARG A 239 10.31 -20.23 -0.22
C ARG A 239 11.66 -20.18 -0.97
N GLU A 240 12.44 -21.25 -0.86
CA GLU A 240 13.79 -21.34 -1.44
C GLU A 240 13.74 -21.30 -2.97
N VAL A 241 12.73 -21.94 -3.57
CA VAL A 241 12.53 -21.93 -5.03
C VAL A 241 12.14 -20.53 -5.49
N PHE A 242 11.25 -19.87 -4.76
CA PHE A 242 10.83 -18.50 -5.08
C PHE A 242 11.99 -17.51 -4.95
N ALA A 243 12.76 -17.58 -3.87
CA ALA A 243 13.95 -16.75 -3.65
C ALA A 243 14.98 -16.91 -4.78
N ALA A 244 15.12 -18.14 -5.34
CA ALA A 244 16.04 -18.45 -6.41
C ALA A 244 15.58 -18.02 -7.81
N LEU A 245 14.39 -17.39 -7.97
CA LEU A 245 13.90 -16.93 -9.28
C LEU A 245 14.74 -15.78 -9.87
N GLY A 246 15.56 -15.09 -9.06
CA GLY A 246 16.60 -14.16 -9.50
C GLY A 246 16.10 -12.79 -9.99
N PHE A 247 14.82 -12.47 -9.85
CA PHE A 247 14.35 -11.12 -10.11
C PHE A 247 14.67 -10.19 -8.89
N PRO A 248 14.84 -8.87 -9.10
CA PRO A 248 15.11 -7.96 -7.99
C PRO A 248 14.03 -8.02 -6.91
N GLY A 249 14.42 -8.33 -5.65
CA GLY A 249 13.50 -8.47 -4.53
C GLY A 249 12.86 -9.87 -4.37
N ALA A 250 13.29 -10.90 -5.12
CA ALA A 250 12.75 -12.25 -4.99
C ALA A 250 12.92 -12.82 -3.57
N GLU A 251 14.08 -12.64 -2.94
CA GLU A 251 14.34 -13.10 -1.58
C GLU A 251 13.52 -12.31 -0.55
N ASP A 252 13.45 -10.98 -0.70
CA ASP A 252 12.61 -10.10 0.13
C ASP A 252 11.14 -10.55 0.13
N LEU A 253 10.57 -10.80 -1.05
CA LEU A 253 9.19 -11.29 -1.19
C LEU A 253 9.03 -12.73 -0.66
N ALA A 254 10.03 -13.59 -0.84
CA ALA A 254 10.00 -14.95 -0.30
C ALA A 254 9.89 -14.92 1.23
N ASP A 255 10.68 -14.09 1.89
CA ASP A 255 10.67 -13.90 3.35
C ASP A 255 9.39 -13.22 3.83
N MET A 256 8.85 -12.27 3.07
CA MET A 256 7.54 -11.67 3.34
C MET A 256 6.42 -12.72 3.37
N PHE A 257 6.32 -13.56 2.34
CA PHE A 257 5.27 -14.59 2.29
C PHE A 257 5.45 -15.65 3.38
N GLU A 258 6.69 -16.05 3.68
CA GLU A 258 6.98 -16.97 4.78
C GLU A 258 6.60 -16.36 6.12
N PHE A 259 6.85 -15.06 6.33
CA PHE A 259 6.41 -14.33 7.51
C PHE A 259 4.88 -14.28 7.61
N TYR A 260 4.18 -14.01 6.52
CA TYR A 260 2.72 -14.07 6.49
C TYR A 260 2.20 -15.45 6.86
N ARG A 261 2.83 -16.49 6.34
CA ARG A 261 2.44 -17.87 6.58
C ARG A 261 2.62 -18.32 8.02
N LEU A 262 3.68 -17.88 8.72
CA LEU A 262 4.09 -18.44 10.00
C LEU A 262 3.91 -17.50 11.21
N HIS A 263 3.90 -16.19 11.01
CA HIS A 263 4.07 -15.22 12.10
C HIS A 263 2.98 -14.15 12.17
N ILE A 264 2.17 -13.96 11.14
CA ILE A 264 1.10 -12.96 11.19
C ILE A 264 -0.19 -13.62 11.68
N PRO A 265 -0.77 -13.14 12.79
CA PRO A 265 -2.11 -13.54 13.18
C PRO A 265 -3.15 -13.02 12.19
N SER A 266 -4.26 -13.74 12.10
CA SER A 266 -5.42 -13.34 11.31
C SER A 266 -5.82 -11.89 11.57
N ARG A 267 -6.24 -11.19 10.51
CA ARG A 267 -6.66 -9.79 10.56
C ARG A 267 -8.18 -9.70 10.55
N ALA A 268 -8.71 -8.79 11.34
CA ALA A 268 -10.11 -8.42 11.20
C ALA A 268 -10.35 -7.74 9.86
N ILE A 269 -11.42 -8.12 9.17
CA ILE A 269 -11.82 -7.45 7.92
C ILE A 269 -12.20 -6.00 8.22
N THR A 270 -11.65 -5.08 7.45
CA THR A 270 -11.87 -3.64 7.60
C THR A 270 -13.28 -3.28 7.12
N PRO A 271 -14.12 -2.67 7.95
CA PRO A 271 -15.47 -2.30 7.54
C PRO A 271 -15.49 -1.30 6.37
N GLY A 272 -16.42 -1.51 5.42
CA GLY A 272 -16.68 -0.56 4.34
C GLY A 272 -15.76 -0.65 3.13
N VAL A 273 -14.78 -1.58 3.13
CA VAL A 273 -13.94 -1.88 1.96
C VAL A 273 -14.53 -3.05 1.17
N GLN A 274 -14.17 -3.15 -0.11
CA GLN A 274 -14.71 -4.20 -0.98
C GLN A 274 -14.03 -5.54 -0.73
N SER A 275 -14.79 -6.63 -0.92
CA SER A 275 -14.23 -7.99 -0.97
C SER A 275 -13.49 -8.23 -2.29
N PHE A 276 -12.63 -9.27 -2.32
CA PHE A 276 -11.97 -9.69 -3.55
C PHE A 276 -12.97 -10.10 -4.64
N GLU A 277 -14.02 -10.81 -4.28
CA GLU A 277 -15.08 -11.19 -5.22
C GLU A 277 -15.70 -9.96 -5.92
N THR A 278 -16.00 -8.91 -5.14
CA THR A 278 -16.51 -7.65 -5.68
C THR A 278 -15.49 -6.97 -6.60
N TRP A 279 -14.25 -6.88 -6.14
CA TRP A 279 -13.17 -6.23 -6.87
C TRP A 279 -12.85 -6.97 -8.19
N VAL A 280 -12.71 -8.30 -8.15
CA VAL A 280 -12.34 -9.10 -9.32
C VAL A 280 -13.45 -9.11 -10.38
N THR A 281 -14.71 -9.09 -9.96
CA THR A 281 -15.86 -8.97 -10.88
C THR A 281 -15.82 -7.64 -11.63
N ARG A 282 -15.55 -6.53 -10.94
CA ARG A 282 -15.41 -5.19 -11.56
C ARG A 282 -14.20 -5.07 -12.48
N ASN A 283 -13.14 -5.84 -12.23
CA ASN A 283 -11.89 -5.83 -12.98
C ASN A 283 -11.71 -7.06 -13.90
N ALA A 284 -12.78 -7.82 -14.16
CA ALA A 284 -12.74 -9.05 -14.94
C ALA A 284 -12.12 -8.84 -16.34
N ASP A 285 -12.46 -7.75 -17.02
CA ASP A 285 -11.92 -7.45 -18.36
C ASP A 285 -10.42 -7.16 -18.32
N LYS A 286 -9.95 -6.46 -17.29
CA LYS A 286 -8.50 -6.25 -17.11
C LYS A 286 -7.78 -7.57 -16.87
N LEU A 287 -8.39 -8.45 -16.07
CA LEU A 287 -7.82 -9.77 -15.80
C LEU A 287 -7.82 -10.64 -17.08
N ARG A 288 -8.92 -10.66 -17.86
CA ARG A 288 -8.96 -11.34 -19.17
C ARG A 288 -7.86 -10.85 -20.10
N ALA A 289 -7.62 -9.54 -20.14
CA ALA A 289 -6.54 -8.95 -20.94
C ALA A 289 -5.16 -9.48 -20.49
N THR A 290 -4.91 -9.66 -19.18
CA THR A 290 -3.65 -10.25 -18.69
C THR A 290 -3.50 -11.73 -19.05
N LEU A 291 -4.62 -12.45 -19.25
CA LEU A 291 -4.62 -13.85 -19.71
C LEU A 291 -4.44 -13.99 -21.22
N GLY A 292 -4.37 -12.89 -21.98
CA GLY A 292 -4.33 -12.92 -23.44
C GLY A 292 -5.67 -13.31 -24.09
N GLN A 293 -6.75 -13.24 -23.33
CA GLN A 293 -8.11 -13.48 -23.83
C GLN A 293 -8.64 -12.17 -24.43
N ALA A 294 -9.28 -12.27 -25.61
CA ALA A 294 -10.01 -11.13 -26.16
C ALA A 294 -11.18 -10.75 -25.25
N ALA A 295 -11.40 -9.44 -25.08
CA ALA A 295 -12.51 -8.89 -24.30
C ALA A 295 -13.85 -9.16 -24.97
#